data_31db82e04d43b86a80ac4214ce69c62c
#
_entry.id   31db82e04d43b86a80ac4214ce69c62c
#
_cell.length_a   1.000
_cell.length_b   1.000
_cell.length_c   1.000
_cell.angle_alpha   90.00
_cell.angle_beta   90.00
_cell.angle_gamma   90.00
#
_symmetry.space_group_name_H-M   'P 1'
#
loop_
_entity.id
_entity.type
_entity.pdbx_description
1 polymer ?
#
loop_
_entity_poly.entity_id
_entity_poly.type
_entity_poly.pdbx_seq_one_letter_code
_entity_poly.pdbx_strand_id
1 'polypeptide(L)'
;MRYPVIRNTVVLFFMLCFLSSILIGCEKLNFLKPKKESQEKPKAIAVKGTVIAKVNNLPITLEELNKEIDIYNNNIVPADKPELKITVRDQKINYLKNEIVRRTLLYQEALDRGLDRKEEVIQALEKTKQDLLVMELIRQEAEKVEVNSKDIEDYYNNYKDQLKEPEERRIREIAVPTEQEAKDILIQLLQGMDFTTLAKDRSKSLSAKDGGDLGFTQKGKKFSQFDTVAFSDTLEVGKFSNIFKGPEGYYILKLEAKRGGQQKSLSDMWDDIKRGLTFLKQQQRVEDLISKLSTKAKLEFYEGEIK
;
A
#
# COMPACT_ATOMS: atom_id res chain seq x y z
N MET A 1 12.70 -26.00 -3.88
CA MET A 1 12.40 -25.25 -2.67
C MET A 1 11.14 -24.44 -2.91
N ARG A 2 10.06 -24.75 -2.18
CA ARG A 2 8.75 -24.10 -2.34
C ARG A 2 8.76 -22.81 -1.52
N TYR A 3 8.68 -21.65 -2.16
CA TYR A 3 8.36 -20.42 -1.47
C TYR A 3 6.84 -20.26 -1.37
N PRO A 4 6.27 -20.06 -0.18
CA PRO A 4 4.84 -19.81 -0.06
C PRO A 4 4.50 -18.41 -0.54
N VAL A 5 3.40 -18.31 -1.28
CA VAL A 5 2.73 -17.05 -1.63
C VAL A 5 2.32 -16.36 -0.32
N ILE A 6 3.04 -15.34 0.10
CA ILE A 6 2.68 -14.51 1.26
C ILE A 6 1.59 -13.55 0.80
N ARG A 7 0.41 -13.88 1.22
CA ARG A 7 -0.84 -13.13 1.17
C ARG A 7 -0.70 -11.83 2.01
N ASN A 8 -1.16 -10.72 1.45
CA ASN A 8 -1.26 -9.35 1.96
C ASN A 8 -1.75 -9.22 3.43
N THR A 9 -0.89 -9.45 4.42
CA THR A 9 -1.28 -9.27 5.83
C THR A 9 -0.18 -8.64 6.71
N VAL A 10 0.97 -8.29 6.17
CA VAL A 10 2.11 -7.79 6.97
C VAL A 10 2.34 -6.28 6.84
N VAL A 11 1.71 -5.58 5.91
CA VAL A 11 1.92 -4.14 5.70
C VAL A 11 1.12 -3.24 6.66
N LEU A 12 0.19 -3.81 7.46
CA LEU A 12 -0.68 -3.00 8.34
C LEU A 12 -0.23 -2.94 9.81
N PHE A 13 0.92 -3.51 10.19
CA PHE A 13 1.30 -3.63 11.62
C PHE A 13 2.32 -2.59 12.11
N PHE A 14 2.82 -1.71 11.25
CA PHE A 14 3.83 -0.71 11.67
C PHE A 14 3.29 0.71 11.89
N MET A 15 1.97 0.94 11.76
CA MET A 15 1.41 2.29 11.87
C MET A 15 0.46 2.53 13.07
N LEU A 16 0.31 1.58 13.99
CA LEU A 16 -0.72 1.67 15.05
C LEU A 16 -0.24 1.40 16.47
N CYS A 17 1.03 1.68 16.82
CA CYS A 17 1.54 1.60 18.19
C CYS A 17 2.09 2.93 18.70
N PHE A 18 1.38 4.06 18.49
CA PHE A 18 1.81 5.36 19.02
C PHE A 18 0.70 6.11 19.78
N LEU A 19 -0.13 5.40 20.57
CA LEU A 19 -0.99 6.09 21.53
C LEU A 19 -1.44 5.09 22.62
N SER A 20 -0.67 4.96 23.67
CA SER A 20 -1.19 4.77 25.05
C SER A 20 -0.08 4.26 25.97
N SER A 21 0.41 5.13 26.79
CA SER A 21 0.72 4.86 28.22
C SER A 21 1.40 6.10 28.84
N ILE A 22 0.59 6.99 29.34
CA ILE A 22 0.93 7.92 30.40
C ILE A 22 0.05 7.52 31.57
N LEU A 23 0.66 7.12 32.64
CA LEU A 23 0.38 7.36 34.05
C LEU A 23 0.88 6.20 34.90
N ILE A 24 1.74 6.52 35.83
CA ILE A 24 1.80 6.14 37.24
C ILE A 24 3.25 6.01 37.71
N GLY A 25 3.57 6.77 38.76
CA GLY A 25 4.54 6.36 39.75
C GLY A 25 5.68 7.34 40.04
N CYS A 26 5.41 8.37 40.85
CA CYS A 26 6.44 9.04 41.67
C CYS A 26 6.91 8.12 42.76
N GLU A 27 8.24 7.91 42.89
CA GLU A 27 8.90 7.97 44.20
C GLU A 27 10.43 8.14 44.06
N LYS A 28 10.87 9.15 44.77
CA LYS A 28 12.17 9.59 45.24
C LYS A 28 13.40 8.70 45.02
N LEU A 29 14.38 9.29 44.29
CA LEU A 29 15.81 9.06 44.60
C LEU A 29 16.57 10.37 44.47
N ASN A 30 16.77 11.02 45.62
CA ASN A 30 17.77 12.06 45.84
C ASN A 30 19.14 11.39 45.83
N PHE A 31 19.98 11.60 44.84
CA PHE A 31 21.42 11.67 44.96
C PHE A 31 22.06 12.18 43.65
N LEU A 32 22.82 13.21 43.77
CA LEU A 32 23.80 13.86 42.91
C LEU A 32 23.40 15.28 42.44
N LYS A 33 24.02 16.20 43.11
CA LYS A 33 24.01 17.62 42.70
C LYS A 33 24.59 17.77 41.30
N PRO A 34 23.88 18.43 40.35
CA PRO A 34 24.47 18.70 39.06
C PRO A 34 25.61 19.68 39.17
N LYS A 35 26.76 19.32 38.62
CA LYS A 35 27.89 20.17 38.33
C LYS A 35 27.36 21.32 37.44
N LYS A 36 27.61 22.58 37.86
CA LYS A 36 27.32 23.76 37.02
C LYS A 36 28.10 23.61 35.70
N GLU A 37 27.46 23.17 34.67
CA GLU A 37 27.96 23.33 33.30
C GLU A 37 27.74 24.79 32.89
N SER A 38 28.81 25.41 32.48
CA SER A 38 28.85 26.76 31.94
C SER A 38 27.86 26.90 30.77
N GLN A 39 27.00 27.92 30.87
CA GLN A 39 26.09 28.29 29.78
C GLN A 39 26.92 28.65 28.51
N GLU A 40 27.10 27.71 27.61
CA GLU A 40 27.43 28.06 26.24
C GLU A 40 26.22 28.77 25.64
N LYS A 41 26.37 30.06 25.38
CA LYS A 41 25.43 30.83 24.57
C LYS A 41 25.26 30.11 23.24
N PRO A 42 24.03 29.96 22.72
CA PRO A 42 23.83 29.32 21.44
C PRO A 42 24.75 29.94 20.40
N LYS A 43 25.63 29.16 19.79
CA LYS A 43 26.46 29.61 18.67
C LYS A 43 25.54 30.23 17.63
N ALA A 44 25.80 31.50 17.29
CA ALA A 44 25.11 32.18 16.20
C ALA A 44 25.21 31.29 14.95
N ILE A 45 24.10 30.68 14.55
CA ILE A 45 24.01 29.94 13.31
C ILE A 45 24.28 30.98 12.22
N ALA A 46 25.34 30.81 11.44
CA ALA A 46 25.62 31.66 10.31
C ALA A 46 24.40 31.64 9.38
N VAL A 47 23.71 32.78 9.30
CA VAL A 47 22.49 32.94 8.50
C VAL A 47 22.90 32.85 7.04
N LYS A 48 22.56 31.76 6.38
CA LYS A 48 22.77 31.55 4.96
C LYS A 48 21.51 31.99 4.22
N GLY A 49 21.62 32.98 3.34
CA GLY A 49 20.50 33.46 2.54
C GLY A 49 20.06 34.89 2.81
N THR A 50 19.08 35.40 2.03
CA THR A 50 18.56 36.75 2.12
C THR A 50 17.62 36.87 3.32
N VAL A 51 17.95 37.71 4.30
CA VAL A 51 17.08 38.00 5.45
C VAL A 51 15.92 38.89 5.01
N ILE A 52 14.67 38.40 5.21
CA ILE A 52 13.42 39.08 4.80
C ILE A 52 12.62 39.59 6.02
N ALA A 53 12.90 39.07 7.21
CA ALA A 53 12.30 39.53 8.46
C ALA A 53 13.24 39.20 9.62
N LYS A 54 13.01 39.87 10.76
CA LYS A 54 13.62 39.54 12.06
C LYS A 54 12.54 39.55 13.14
N VAL A 55 12.56 38.54 13.96
CA VAL A 55 11.74 38.45 15.17
C VAL A 55 12.70 38.50 16.34
N ASN A 56 12.76 39.66 17.01
CA ASN A 56 13.83 40.01 17.94
C ASN A 56 15.22 39.83 17.26
N ASN A 57 16.03 38.91 17.76
CA ASN A 57 17.35 38.62 17.21
C ASN A 57 17.38 37.44 16.22
N LEU A 58 16.25 36.77 16.00
CA LEU A 58 16.16 35.64 15.06
C LEU A 58 15.80 36.15 13.66
N PRO A 59 16.70 35.99 12.69
CA PRO A 59 16.42 36.30 11.30
C PRO A 59 15.54 35.20 10.67
N ILE A 60 14.67 35.60 9.76
CA ILE A 60 13.90 34.74 8.88
C ILE A 60 14.40 34.99 7.46
N THR A 61 14.79 33.96 6.74
CA THR A 61 15.33 34.05 5.41
C THR A 61 14.27 33.80 4.33
N LEU A 62 14.55 34.27 3.12
CA LEU A 62 13.72 33.98 1.95
C LEU A 62 13.69 32.47 1.61
N GLU A 63 14.82 31.80 1.85
CA GLU A 63 14.92 30.35 1.61
C GLU A 63 14.02 29.58 2.59
N GLU A 64 14.01 29.95 3.87
CA GLU A 64 13.09 29.36 4.86
C GLU A 64 11.62 29.59 4.48
N LEU A 65 11.26 30.83 4.10
CA LEU A 65 9.90 31.14 3.64
C LEU A 65 9.51 30.28 2.44
N ASN A 66 10.35 30.18 1.42
CA ASN A 66 10.04 29.39 0.22
C ASN A 66 9.92 27.90 0.55
N LYS A 67 10.82 27.36 1.37
CA LYS A 67 10.76 25.96 1.80
C LYS A 67 9.46 25.63 2.55
N GLU A 68 9.04 26.51 3.46
CA GLU A 68 7.78 26.34 4.19
C GLU A 68 6.56 26.40 3.26
N ILE A 69 6.58 27.33 2.30
CA ILE A 69 5.52 27.45 1.30
C ILE A 69 5.49 26.21 0.39
N ASP A 70 6.63 25.67 -0.01
CA ASP A 70 6.70 24.45 -0.81
C ASP A 70 6.13 23.25 -0.05
N ILE A 71 6.46 23.13 1.25
CA ILE A 71 5.87 22.10 2.12
C ILE A 71 4.36 22.27 2.22
N TYR A 72 3.87 23.51 2.44
CA TYR A 72 2.45 23.81 2.49
C TYR A 72 1.74 23.44 1.19
N ASN A 73 2.27 23.91 0.07
CA ASN A 73 1.68 23.71 -1.25
C ASN A 73 1.66 22.25 -1.72
N ASN A 74 2.66 21.45 -1.32
CA ASN A 74 2.81 20.06 -1.78
C ASN A 74 2.18 19.04 -0.82
N ASN A 75 2.15 19.33 0.50
CA ASN A 75 1.75 18.33 1.48
C ASN A 75 0.42 18.66 2.17
N ILE A 76 0.00 19.96 2.20
CA ILE A 76 -1.19 20.39 2.93
C ILE A 76 -2.32 20.75 1.97
N VAL A 77 -1.99 21.41 0.85
CA VAL A 77 -3.02 21.77 -0.15
C VAL A 77 -3.46 20.53 -0.93
N PRO A 78 -4.75 20.18 -0.92
CA PRO A 78 -5.27 19.07 -1.69
C PRO A 78 -5.03 19.26 -3.19
N ALA A 79 -4.74 18.18 -3.91
CA ALA A 79 -4.43 18.22 -5.35
C ALA A 79 -5.58 18.77 -6.20
N ASP A 80 -6.82 18.59 -5.75
CA ASP A 80 -8.06 19.08 -6.38
C ASP A 80 -8.39 20.54 -6.06
N LYS A 81 -7.57 21.23 -5.21
CA LYS A 81 -7.77 22.64 -4.80
C LYS A 81 -6.53 23.49 -5.02
N PRO A 82 -6.02 23.57 -6.25
CA PRO A 82 -4.80 24.33 -6.56
C PRO A 82 -4.90 25.84 -6.26
N GLU A 83 -6.13 26.40 -6.16
CA GLU A 83 -6.38 27.79 -5.82
C GLU A 83 -5.96 28.17 -4.37
N LEU A 84 -5.83 27.16 -3.49
CA LEU A 84 -5.34 27.36 -2.12
C LEU A 84 -3.82 27.47 -2.03
N LYS A 85 -3.09 27.21 -3.12
CA LYS A 85 -1.63 27.32 -3.14
C LYS A 85 -1.16 28.76 -2.99
N ILE A 86 -0.11 28.94 -2.22
CA ILE A 86 0.58 30.22 -2.04
C ILE A 86 1.56 30.41 -3.20
N THR A 87 1.23 31.28 -4.15
CA THR A 87 2.03 31.47 -5.36
C THR A 87 2.46 32.91 -5.58
N VAL A 88 1.63 33.88 -5.18
CA VAL A 88 1.90 35.30 -5.41
C VAL A 88 2.51 35.99 -4.20
N ARG A 89 3.21 37.11 -4.44
CA ARG A 89 3.98 37.85 -3.44
C ARG A 89 3.17 38.21 -2.21
N ASP A 90 1.95 38.72 -2.38
CA ASP A 90 1.11 39.18 -1.25
C ASP A 90 0.67 38.02 -0.34
N GLN A 91 0.36 36.85 -0.95
CA GLN A 91 0.10 35.64 -0.18
C GLN A 91 1.33 35.19 0.63
N LYS A 92 2.53 35.26 0.02
CA LYS A 92 3.80 34.94 0.71
C LYS A 92 4.05 35.87 1.88
N ILE A 93 3.78 37.18 1.72
CA ILE A 93 3.90 38.17 2.81
C ILE A 93 2.89 37.88 3.93
N ASN A 94 1.65 37.54 3.58
CA ASN A 94 0.64 37.21 4.56
C ASN A 94 0.99 35.92 5.33
N TYR A 95 1.50 34.90 4.62
CA TYR A 95 1.98 33.66 5.25
C TYR A 95 3.17 33.92 6.18
N LEU A 96 4.13 34.73 5.75
CA LEU A 96 5.26 35.16 6.60
C LEU A 96 4.77 35.79 7.90
N LYS A 97 3.86 36.77 7.82
CA LYS A 97 3.38 37.54 8.99
C LYS A 97 2.50 36.71 9.90
N ASN A 98 1.56 35.95 9.32
CA ASN A 98 0.51 35.30 10.09
C ASN A 98 0.91 33.89 10.58
N GLU A 99 1.84 33.23 9.90
CA GLU A 99 2.26 31.88 10.28
C GLU A 99 3.70 31.86 10.82
N ILE A 100 4.69 32.28 10.03
CA ILE A 100 6.10 32.09 10.40
C ILE A 100 6.47 33.03 11.58
N VAL A 101 6.11 34.32 11.52
CA VAL A 101 6.42 35.28 12.61
C VAL A 101 5.72 34.86 13.90
N ARG A 102 4.44 34.52 13.84
CA ARG A 102 3.68 34.06 15.03
C ARG A 102 4.29 32.80 15.65
N ARG A 103 4.61 31.80 14.82
CA ARG A 103 5.28 30.57 15.28
C ARG A 103 6.64 30.87 15.90
N THR A 104 7.42 31.79 15.31
CA THR A 104 8.72 32.20 15.84
C THR A 104 8.58 32.89 17.21
N LEU A 105 7.58 33.77 17.41
CA LEU A 105 7.29 34.39 18.71
C LEU A 105 6.93 33.34 19.76
N LEU A 106 6.07 32.41 19.45
CA LEU A 106 5.69 31.30 20.36
C LEU A 106 6.90 30.41 20.69
N TYR A 107 7.76 30.14 19.73
CA TYR A 107 8.99 29.37 19.94
C TYR A 107 9.94 30.08 20.90
N GLN A 108 10.14 31.40 20.74
CA GLN A 108 10.96 32.19 21.67
C GLN A 108 10.40 32.17 23.10
N GLU A 109 9.09 32.36 23.26
CA GLU A 109 8.44 32.28 24.57
C GLU A 109 8.58 30.88 25.18
N ALA A 110 8.50 29.83 24.38
CA ALA A 110 8.72 28.46 24.84
C ALA A 110 10.16 28.25 25.37
N LEU A 111 11.15 28.81 24.69
CA LEU A 111 12.54 28.80 25.16
C LEU A 111 12.72 29.61 26.46
N ASP A 112 12.11 30.78 26.53
CA ASP A 112 12.19 31.64 27.72
C ASP A 112 11.55 30.97 28.95
N ARG A 113 10.52 30.15 28.73
CA ARG A 113 9.91 29.32 29.77
C ARG A 113 10.70 28.01 30.05
N GLY A 114 11.79 27.75 29.35
CA GLY A 114 12.62 26.55 29.52
C GLY A 114 11.93 25.26 29.11
N LEU A 115 10.96 25.31 28.17
CA LEU A 115 10.25 24.10 27.71
C LEU A 115 11.17 23.15 26.96
N ASP A 116 12.22 23.64 26.31
CA ASP A 116 13.28 22.89 25.65
C ASP A 116 14.09 22.00 26.61
N ARG A 117 14.05 22.32 27.93
CA ARG A 117 14.78 21.59 28.98
C ARG A 117 13.92 20.57 29.72
N LYS A 118 12.64 20.48 29.40
CA LYS A 118 11.78 19.46 29.98
C LYS A 118 12.20 18.08 29.49
N GLU A 119 12.26 17.12 30.43
CA GLU A 119 12.69 15.74 30.15
C GLU A 119 11.89 15.11 29.00
N GLU A 120 10.57 15.31 29.00
CA GLU A 120 9.68 14.81 27.95
C GLU A 120 10.01 15.38 26.55
N VAL A 121 10.43 16.67 26.47
CA VAL A 121 10.83 17.32 25.20
C VAL A 121 12.18 16.79 24.75
N ILE A 122 13.13 16.65 25.67
CA ILE A 122 14.47 16.10 25.36
C ILE A 122 14.33 14.66 24.85
N GLN A 123 13.56 13.82 25.54
CA GLN A 123 13.31 12.43 25.09
C GLN A 123 12.63 12.35 23.72
N ALA A 124 11.64 13.21 23.47
CA ALA A 124 10.97 13.29 22.17
C ALA A 124 11.94 13.72 21.04
N LEU A 125 12.83 14.68 21.31
CA LEU A 125 13.84 15.12 20.35
C LEU A 125 14.87 14.01 20.06
N GLU A 126 15.38 13.31 21.08
CA GLU A 126 16.31 12.20 20.86
C GLU A 126 15.64 11.04 20.11
N LYS A 127 14.39 10.72 20.44
CA LYS A 127 13.63 9.71 19.69
C LYS A 127 13.45 10.09 18.22
N THR A 128 13.05 11.35 17.96
CA THR A 128 12.89 11.87 16.59
C THR A 128 14.21 11.82 15.81
N LYS A 129 15.32 12.19 16.46
CA LYS A 129 16.66 12.12 15.87
C LYS A 129 17.05 10.69 15.51
N GLN A 130 16.80 9.71 16.40
CA GLN A 130 17.05 8.30 16.12
C GLN A 130 16.25 7.84 14.89
N ASP A 131 14.96 8.14 14.85
CA ASP A 131 14.09 7.74 13.75
C ASP A 131 14.54 8.36 12.41
N LEU A 132 14.91 9.64 12.41
CA LEU A 132 15.45 10.32 11.22
C LEU A 132 16.76 9.70 10.75
N LEU A 133 17.67 9.35 11.66
CA LEU A 133 18.94 8.71 11.29
C LEU A 133 18.73 7.31 10.71
N VAL A 134 17.81 6.53 11.28
CA VAL A 134 17.44 5.22 10.75
C VAL A 134 16.82 5.34 9.36
N MET A 135 15.87 6.26 9.18
CA MET A 135 15.25 6.51 7.87
C MET A 135 16.28 6.93 6.82
N GLU A 136 17.19 7.82 7.18
CA GLU A 136 18.25 8.30 6.26
C GLU A 136 19.21 7.18 5.89
N LEU A 137 19.60 6.32 6.83
CA LEU A 137 20.42 5.14 6.54
C LEU A 137 19.72 4.17 5.58
N ILE A 138 18.43 3.87 5.83
CA ILE A 138 17.63 3.01 4.95
C ILE A 138 17.55 3.63 3.56
N ARG A 139 17.30 4.94 3.43
CA ARG A 139 17.25 5.64 2.15
C ARG A 139 18.58 5.51 1.40
N GLN A 140 19.71 5.76 2.06
CA GLN A 140 21.04 5.66 1.46
C GLN A 140 21.37 4.24 0.99
N GLU A 141 20.95 3.22 1.73
CA GLU A 141 21.13 1.84 1.30
C GLU A 141 20.20 1.46 0.15
N ALA A 142 18.98 1.95 0.15
CA ALA A 142 18.01 1.73 -0.92
C ALA A 142 18.46 2.38 -2.25
N GLU A 143 19.07 3.57 -2.20
CA GLU A 143 19.59 4.27 -3.37
C GLU A 143 20.77 3.56 -4.07
N LYS A 144 21.45 2.65 -3.38
CA LYS A 144 22.53 1.83 -3.97
C LYS A 144 22.01 0.68 -4.82
N VAL A 145 20.69 0.46 -4.81
CA VAL A 145 20.08 -0.66 -5.53
C VAL A 145 19.82 -0.27 -6.97
N GLU A 146 20.31 -1.08 -7.88
CA GLU A 146 20.06 -0.97 -9.31
C GLU A 146 19.36 -2.22 -9.83
N VAL A 147 18.40 -2.02 -10.72
CA VAL A 147 17.73 -3.08 -11.49
C VAL A 147 18.09 -2.85 -12.95
N ASN A 148 18.83 -3.79 -13.52
CA ASN A 148 19.23 -3.75 -14.92
C ASN A 148 18.23 -4.51 -15.81
N SER A 149 18.40 -4.39 -17.14
CA SER A 149 17.51 -5.02 -18.12
C SER A 149 17.47 -6.54 -17.97
N LYS A 150 18.62 -7.16 -17.66
CA LYS A 150 18.69 -8.61 -17.49
C LYS A 150 17.89 -9.09 -16.29
N ASP A 151 17.88 -8.36 -15.18
CA ASP A 151 17.05 -8.69 -14.02
C ASP A 151 15.57 -8.75 -14.39
N ILE A 152 15.12 -7.79 -15.22
CA ILE A 152 13.73 -7.68 -15.68
C ILE A 152 13.37 -8.83 -16.63
N GLU A 153 14.25 -9.09 -17.59
CA GLU A 153 14.08 -10.20 -18.56
C GLU A 153 14.06 -11.55 -17.86
N ASP A 154 14.99 -11.80 -16.94
CA ASP A 154 15.07 -13.04 -16.18
C ASP A 154 13.81 -13.23 -15.33
N TYR A 155 13.33 -12.18 -14.68
CA TYR A 155 12.07 -12.22 -13.91
C TYR A 155 10.89 -12.55 -14.80
N TYR A 156 10.75 -11.83 -15.91
CA TYR A 156 9.66 -12.07 -16.85
C TYR A 156 9.68 -13.51 -17.38
N ASN A 157 10.84 -14.01 -17.83
CA ASN A 157 10.97 -15.37 -18.36
C ASN A 157 10.64 -16.45 -17.34
N ASN A 158 11.00 -16.23 -16.07
CA ASN A 158 10.73 -17.18 -14.99
C ASN A 158 9.26 -17.19 -14.55
N TYR A 159 8.55 -16.07 -14.70
CA TYR A 159 7.20 -15.90 -14.16
C TYR A 159 6.13 -15.60 -15.21
N LYS A 160 6.47 -15.55 -16.50
CA LYS A 160 5.56 -15.18 -17.59
C LYS A 160 4.24 -15.94 -17.57
N ASP A 161 4.24 -17.21 -17.19
CA ASP A 161 3.00 -18.01 -17.11
C ASP A 161 2.06 -17.55 -15.98
N GLN A 162 2.60 -16.88 -14.97
CA GLN A 162 1.84 -16.29 -13.86
C GLN A 162 1.44 -14.83 -14.14
N LEU A 163 2.06 -14.19 -15.15
CA LEU A 163 1.83 -12.82 -15.56
C LEU A 163 0.77 -12.68 -16.67
N LYS A 164 -0.05 -13.71 -16.85
CA LYS A 164 -1.19 -13.68 -17.78
C LYS A 164 -2.32 -12.84 -17.20
N GLU A 165 -3.05 -12.16 -18.07
CA GLU A 165 -4.30 -11.56 -17.67
C GLU A 165 -5.25 -12.64 -17.16
N PRO A 166 -6.01 -12.41 -16.09
CA PRO A 166 -7.03 -13.35 -15.67
C PRO A 166 -8.00 -13.64 -16.83
N GLU A 167 -8.15 -14.93 -17.15
CA GLU A 167 -9.17 -15.32 -18.12
C GLU A 167 -10.55 -15.15 -17.50
N GLU A 168 -11.43 -14.47 -18.22
CA GLU A 168 -12.83 -14.31 -17.87
C GLU A 168 -13.70 -14.90 -18.96
N ARG A 169 -14.71 -15.67 -18.55
CA ARG A 169 -15.70 -16.28 -19.44
C ARG A 169 -17.09 -15.75 -19.13
N ARG A 170 -17.80 -15.27 -20.13
CA ARG A 170 -19.21 -14.95 -20.01
C ARG A 170 -20.01 -16.23 -20.16
N ILE A 171 -20.65 -16.63 -19.06
CA ILE A 171 -21.33 -17.91 -18.95
C ILE A 171 -22.82 -17.68 -18.71
N ARG A 172 -23.65 -18.49 -19.39
CA ARG A 172 -25.04 -18.74 -19.00
C ARG A 172 -25.15 -20.08 -18.35
N GLU A 173 -26.03 -20.20 -17.36
CA GLU A 173 -26.31 -21.46 -16.68
C GLU A 173 -27.79 -21.82 -16.71
N ILE A 174 -28.07 -23.11 -16.79
CA ILE A 174 -29.36 -23.69 -16.43
C ILE A 174 -29.09 -24.68 -15.29
N ALA A 175 -29.81 -24.54 -14.19
CA ALA A 175 -29.73 -25.47 -13.06
C ALA A 175 -31.12 -26.02 -12.75
N VAL A 176 -31.23 -27.36 -12.65
CA VAL A 176 -32.49 -28.06 -12.39
C VAL A 176 -32.29 -29.16 -11.33
N PRO A 177 -33.33 -29.50 -10.54
CA PRO A 177 -33.20 -30.45 -9.44
C PRO A 177 -32.85 -31.87 -9.87
N THR A 178 -33.32 -32.32 -11.03
CA THR A 178 -33.21 -33.73 -11.45
C THR A 178 -32.40 -33.90 -12.74
N GLU A 179 -31.72 -35.01 -12.85
CA GLU A 179 -30.97 -35.37 -14.05
C GLU A 179 -31.88 -35.55 -15.27
N GLN A 180 -33.10 -36.02 -15.04
CA GLN A 180 -34.07 -36.20 -16.13
C GLN A 180 -34.47 -34.84 -16.73
N GLU A 181 -34.79 -33.85 -15.89
CA GLU A 181 -35.05 -32.49 -16.39
C GLU A 181 -33.87 -31.88 -17.15
N ALA A 182 -32.64 -32.12 -16.68
CA ALA A 182 -31.44 -31.66 -17.39
C ALA A 182 -31.31 -32.35 -18.76
N LYS A 183 -31.59 -33.68 -18.86
CA LYS A 183 -31.60 -34.40 -20.12
C LYS A 183 -32.64 -33.90 -21.12
N ASP A 184 -33.85 -33.61 -20.62
CA ASP A 184 -34.93 -33.09 -21.46
C ASP A 184 -34.56 -31.69 -22.01
N ILE A 185 -33.93 -30.84 -21.19
CA ILE A 185 -33.43 -29.51 -21.60
C ILE A 185 -32.28 -29.67 -22.61
N LEU A 186 -31.34 -30.57 -22.37
CA LEU A 186 -30.23 -30.83 -23.31
C LEU A 186 -30.73 -31.26 -24.67
N ILE A 187 -31.73 -32.15 -24.72
CA ILE A 187 -32.36 -32.59 -25.98
C ILE A 187 -32.97 -31.38 -26.70
N GLN A 188 -33.70 -30.51 -26.01
CA GLN A 188 -34.29 -29.32 -26.58
C GLN A 188 -33.24 -28.33 -27.12
N LEU A 189 -32.11 -28.13 -26.37
CA LEU A 189 -30.98 -27.35 -26.86
C LEU A 189 -30.35 -27.96 -28.14
N LEU A 190 -30.20 -29.28 -28.19
CA LEU A 190 -29.71 -29.97 -29.37
C LEU A 190 -30.67 -29.85 -30.56
N GLN A 191 -31.97 -29.73 -30.32
CA GLN A 191 -33.01 -29.47 -31.34
C GLN A 191 -33.04 -28.01 -31.76
N GLY A 192 -32.21 -27.13 -31.19
CA GLY A 192 -32.08 -25.70 -31.57
C GLY A 192 -32.92 -24.73 -30.76
N MET A 193 -33.53 -25.16 -29.65
CA MET A 193 -34.22 -24.24 -28.76
C MET A 193 -33.24 -23.24 -28.15
N ASP A 194 -33.70 -22.01 -27.95
CA ASP A 194 -32.88 -20.93 -27.39
C ASP A 194 -32.56 -21.18 -25.92
N PHE A 195 -31.28 -21.07 -25.56
CA PHE A 195 -30.79 -21.32 -24.21
C PHE A 195 -31.39 -20.33 -23.20
N THR A 196 -31.54 -19.05 -23.58
CA THR A 196 -32.06 -17.98 -22.72
C THR A 196 -33.52 -18.25 -22.37
N THR A 197 -34.30 -18.69 -23.35
CA THR A 197 -35.70 -19.06 -23.16
C THR A 197 -35.83 -20.26 -22.20
N LEU A 198 -35.08 -21.34 -22.44
CA LEU A 198 -35.09 -22.51 -21.56
C LEU A 198 -34.61 -22.17 -20.14
N ALA A 199 -33.62 -21.30 -20.02
CA ALA A 199 -33.14 -20.85 -18.72
C ALA A 199 -34.26 -20.10 -17.96
N LYS A 200 -34.99 -19.21 -18.60
CA LYS A 200 -36.10 -18.48 -17.98
C LYS A 200 -37.24 -19.40 -17.56
N ASP A 201 -37.56 -20.37 -18.40
CA ASP A 201 -38.74 -21.22 -18.21
C ASP A 201 -38.50 -22.38 -17.24
N ARG A 202 -37.29 -22.92 -17.23
CA ARG A 202 -37.00 -24.19 -16.55
C ARG A 202 -35.95 -24.12 -15.45
N SER A 203 -35.03 -23.16 -15.50
CA SER A 203 -33.95 -23.07 -14.52
C SER A 203 -34.46 -22.65 -13.12
N LYS A 204 -33.87 -23.23 -12.09
CA LYS A 204 -34.12 -22.88 -10.68
C LYS A 204 -33.01 -21.99 -10.11
N SER A 205 -31.99 -21.65 -10.91
CA SER A 205 -30.94 -20.74 -10.44
C SER A 205 -31.43 -19.31 -10.31
N LEU A 206 -30.74 -18.51 -9.50
CA LEU A 206 -31.03 -17.08 -9.35
C LEU A 206 -30.91 -16.29 -10.66
N SER A 207 -30.07 -16.76 -11.57
CA SER A 207 -29.84 -16.17 -12.90
C SER A 207 -30.97 -16.47 -13.91
N ALA A 208 -31.92 -17.34 -13.58
CA ALA A 208 -33.01 -17.75 -14.48
C ALA A 208 -33.77 -16.56 -15.08
N LYS A 209 -34.12 -15.56 -14.27
CA LYS A 209 -34.80 -14.33 -14.70
C LYS A 209 -34.06 -13.56 -15.79
N ASP A 210 -32.72 -13.63 -15.76
CA ASP A 210 -31.80 -12.98 -16.70
C ASP A 210 -31.40 -13.94 -17.85
N GLY A 211 -32.18 -15.04 -18.04
CA GLY A 211 -31.88 -16.06 -19.04
C GLY A 211 -30.62 -16.85 -18.76
N GLY A 212 -30.29 -17.03 -17.48
CA GLY A 212 -29.11 -17.76 -17.00
C GLY A 212 -27.81 -16.95 -17.05
N ASP A 213 -27.81 -15.67 -17.44
CA ASP A 213 -26.59 -14.88 -17.63
C ASP A 213 -25.90 -14.58 -16.29
N LEU A 214 -24.67 -15.06 -16.13
CA LEU A 214 -23.82 -14.81 -14.97
C LEU A 214 -22.85 -13.64 -15.21
N GLY A 215 -22.86 -13.05 -16.42
CA GLY A 215 -21.86 -12.09 -16.83
C GLY A 215 -20.48 -12.72 -17.02
N PHE A 216 -19.45 -11.90 -17.02
CA PHE A 216 -18.07 -12.36 -17.02
C PHE A 216 -17.68 -12.86 -15.63
N THR A 217 -17.23 -14.09 -15.56
CA THR A 217 -16.77 -14.74 -14.32
C THR A 217 -15.35 -15.26 -14.49
N GLN A 218 -14.63 -15.34 -13.38
CA GLN A 218 -13.26 -15.88 -13.29
C GLN A 218 -13.30 -17.26 -12.63
N LYS A 219 -12.29 -18.08 -12.92
CA LYS A 219 -12.07 -19.34 -12.22
C LYS A 219 -11.92 -19.10 -10.71
N GLY A 220 -12.53 -19.92 -9.89
CA GLY A 220 -12.53 -19.80 -8.43
C GLY A 220 -13.67 -18.95 -7.85
N LYS A 221 -14.58 -18.44 -8.68
CA LYS A 221 -15.74 -17.66 -8.22
C LYS A 221 -17.00 -18.51 -7.96
N LYS A 222 -17.01 -19.72 -8.46
CA LYS A 222 -18.10 -20.70 -8.28
C LYS A 222 -17.54 -21.98 -7.63
N PHE A 223 -18.34 -23.02 -7.58
CA PHE A 223 -17.89 -24.33 -7.06
C PHE A 223 -16.97 -25.05 -8.06
N SER A 224 -16.12 -25.96 -7.56
CA SER A 224 -15.04 -26.58 -8.31
C SER A 224 -15.48 -27.27 -9.61
N GLN A 225 -16.61 -27.99 -9.60
CA GLN A 225 -17.12 -28.67 -10.80
C GLN A 225 -17.60 -27.67 -11.86
N PHE A 226 -18.18 -26.52 -11.44
CA PHE A 226 -18.52 -25.45 -12.37
C PHE A 226 -17.25 -24.92 -13.07
N ASP A 227 -16.19 -24.65 -12.30
CA ASP A 227 -14.94 -24.16 -12.86
C ASP A 227 -14.31 -25.15 -13.83
N THR A 228 -14.36 -26.45 -13.51
CA THR A 228 -13.87 -27.51 -14.37
C THR A 228 -14.57 -27.51 -15.72
N VAL A 229 -15.90 -27.35 -15.75
CA VAL A 229 -16.69 -27.33 -16.97
C VAL A 229 -16.62 -25.98 -17.68
N ALA A 230 -16.83 -24.88 -16.95
CA ALA A 230 -16.88 -23.53 -17.49
C ALA A 230 -15.56 -23.06 -18.11
N PHE A 231 -14.42 -23.53 -17.56
CA PHE A 231 -13.06 -23.18 -18.01
C PHE A 231 -12.36 -24.34 -18.75
N SER A 232 -13.11 -25.35 -19.16
CA SER A 232 -12.58 -26.41 -20.06
C SER A 232 -12.20 -25.83 -21.42
N ASP A 233 -11.08 -26.31 -21.97
CA ASP A 233 -10.67 -25.96 -23.34
C ASP A 233 -11.60 -26.54 -24.39
N THR A 234 -12.38 -27.57 -24.03
CA THR A 234 -13.35 -28.23 -24.92
C THR A 234 -14.68 -27.45 -25.02
N LEU A 235 -14.94 -26.51 -24.13
CA LEU A 235 -16.13 -25.64 -24.19
C LEU A 235 -15.84 -24.42 -25.06
N GLU A 236 -16.34 -24.44 -26.29
CA GLU A 236 -16.17 -23.40 -27.28
C GLU A 236 -17.22 -22.27 -27.12
N VAL A 237 -16.88 -21.07 -27.57
CA VAL A 237 -17.81 -19.92 -27.61
C VAL A 237 -19.04 -20.26 -28.46
N GLY A 238 -20.22 -19.98 -27.94
CA GLY A 238 -21.52 -20.30 -28.56
C GLY A 238 -22.01 -21.72 -28.28
N LYS A 239 -21.18 -22.61 -27.71
CA LYS A 239 -21.54 -23.98 -27.37
C LYS A 239 -21.97 -24.12 -25.92
N PHE A 240 -22.74 -25.16 -25.64
CA PHE A 240 -23.12 -25.54 -24.28
C PHE A 240 -22.41 -26.85 -23.85
N SER A 241 -22.30 -27.02 -22.54
CA SER A 241 -21.63 -28.15 -21.90
C SER A 241 -22.52 -29.41 -21.91
N ASN A 242 -21.92 -30.54 -21.60
CA ASN A 242 -22.65 -31.69 -21.11
C ASN A 242 -23.28 -31.37 -19.73
N ILE A 243 -24.23 -32.23 -19.33
CA ILE A 243 -24.83 -32.17 -18.00
C ILE A 243 -23.78 -32.54 -16.93
N PHE A 244 -23.75 -31.80 -15.85
CA PHE A 244 -22.92 -32.16 -14.69
C PHE A 244 -23.68 -31.86 -13.38
N LYS A 245 -23.27 -32.52 -12.31
CA LYS A 245 -23.87 -32.35 -10.98
C LYS A 245 -23.18 -31.23 -10.21
N GLY A 246 -23.96 -30.38 -9.57
CA GLY A 246 -23.50 -29.33 -8.68
C GLY A 246 -24.30 -29.28 -7.37
N PRO A 247 -24.11 -28.24 -6.54
CA PRO A 247 -24.72 -28.15 -5.21
C PRO A 247 -26.25 -28.16 -5.20
N GLU A 248 -26.88 -27.53 -6.20
CA GLU A 248 -28.35 -27.35 -6.25
C GLU A 248 -29.03 -28.30 -7.25
N GLY A 249 -28.30 -29.28 -7.80
CA GLY A 249 -28.83 -30.23 -8.76
C GLY A 249 -27.93 -30.43 -9.98
N TYR A 250 -28.51 -30.39 -11.16
CA TYR A 250 -27.83 -30.64 -12.43
C TYR A 250 -27.76 -29.39 -13.28
N TYR A 251 -26.61 -29.17 -13.90
CA TYR A 251 -26.27 -27.94 -14.57
C TYR A 251 -25.94 -28.18 -16.05
N ILE A 252 -26.29 -27.23 -16.89
CA ILE A 252 -25.81 -27.06 -18.26
C ILE A 252 -25.31 -25.63 -18.38
N LEU A 253 -24.08 -25.42 -18.88
CA LEU A 253 -23.50 -24.13 -19.12
C LEU A 253 -23.42 -23.81 -20.60
N LYS A 254 -23.56 -22.56 -20.98
CA LYS A 254 -23.26 -22.05 -22.30
C LYS A 254 -22.17 -21.00 -22.22
N LEU A 255 -21.14 -21.11 -23.03
CA LEU A 255 -20.08 -20.12 -23.13
C LEU A 255 -20.46 -19.07 -24.19
N GLU A 256 -20.67 -17.83 -23.76
CA GLU A 256 -21.04 -16.73 -24.64
C GLU A 256 -19.83 -15.98 -25.20
N ALA A 257 -18.80 -15.74 -24.35
CA ALA A 257 -17.58 -15.03 -24.73
C ALA A 257 -16.41 -15.38 -23.82
N LYS A 258 -15.20 -15.16 -24.31
CA LYS A 258 -13.96 -15.23 -23.55
C LYS A 258 -13.25 -13.87 -23.65
N ARG A 259 -12.60 -13.43 -22.59
CA ARG A 259 -11.68 -12.29 -22.61
C ARG A 259 -10.54 -12.50 -21.61
N GLY A 260 -9.44 -11.78 -21.76
CA GLY A 260 -8.24 -11.99 -20.94
C GLY A 260 -7.53 -13.30 -21.29
N GLY A 261 -6.75 -13.82 -20.36
CA GLY A 261 -5.95 -15.03 -20.53
C GLY A 261 -4.72 -14.84 -21.43
N GLN A 262 -4.55 -13.66 -22.00
CA GLN A 262 -3.42 -13.39 -22.88
C GLN A 262 -2.14 -13.15 -22.08
N GLN A 263 -1.04 -13.60 -22.64
CA GLN A 263 0.30 -13.31 -22.12
C GLN A 263 0.58 -11.83 -22.31
N LYS A 264 0.79 -11.09 -21.23
CA LYS A 264 1.31 -9.74 -21.32
C LYS A 264 2.72 -9.76 -21.86
N SER A 265 3.04 -8.85 -22.77
CA SER A 265 4.39 -8.76 -23.30
C SER A 265 5.38 -8.25 -22.24
N LEU A 266 6.67 -8.55 -22.43
CA LEU A 266 7.73 -7.98 -21.59
C LEU A 266 7.68 -6.43 -21.62
N SER A 267 7.38 -5.85 -22.77
CA SER A 267 7.28 -4.40 -22.93
C SER A 267 6.17 -3.81 -22.07
N ASP A 268 5.00 -4.46 -22.03
CA ASP A 268 3.86 -4.00 -21.23
C ASP A 268 4.10 -4.11 -19.73
N MET A 269 4.93 -5.08 -19.33
CA MET A 269 5.25 -5.38 -17.94
C MET A 269 6.55 -4.74 -17.43
N TRP A 270 7.31 -4.11 -18.32
CA TRP A 270 8.67 -3.63 -18.03
C TRP A 270 8.75 -2.76 -16.80
N ASP A 271 7.93 -1.71 -16.75
CA ASP A 271 7.97 -0.74 -15.65
C ASP A 271 7.41 -1.33 -14.35
N ASP A 272 6.40 -2.19 -14.44
CA ASP A 272 5.83 -2.88 -13.28
C ASP A 272 6.85 -3.84 -12.66
N ILE A 273 7.51 -4.65 -13.49
CA ILE A 273 8.56 -5.58 -13.05
C ILE A 273 9.74 -4.80 -12.47
N LYS A 274 10.17 -3.73 -13.15
CA LYS A 274 11.27 -2.88 -12.67
C LYS A 274 10.96 -2.30 -11.30
N ARG A 275 9.76 -1.71 -11.10
CA ARG A 275 9.33 -1.18 -9.80
C ARG A 275 9.30 -2.26 -8.71
N GLY A 276 8.70 -3.41 -9.03
CA GLY A 276 8.61 -4.54 -8.11
C GLY A 276 9.98 -5.08 -7.70
N LEU A 277 10.87 -5.30 -8.67
CA LEU A 277 12.24 -5.76 -8.41
C LEU A 277 13.06 -4.74 -7.64
N THR A 278 12.92 -3.45 -7.95
CA THR A 278 13.59 -2.39 -7.20
C THR A 278 13.18 -2.45 -5.73
N PHE A 279 11.88 -2.52 -5.46
CA PHE A 279 11.37 -2.63 -4.08
C PHE A 279 11.89 -3.87 -3.36
N LEU A 280 11.83 -5.04 -4.00
CA LEU A 280 12.33 -6.29 -3.41
C LEU A 280 13.83 -6.25 -3.12
N LYS A 281 14.63 -5.75 -4.06
CA LYS A 281 16.09 -5.61 -3.86
C LYS A 281 16.42 -4.58 -2.79
N GLN A 282 15.65 -3.50 -2.66
CA GLN A 282 15.81 -2.52 -1.59
C GLN A 282 15.53 -3.13 -0.22
N GLN A 283 14.43 -3.88 -0.09
CA GLN A 283 14.14 -4.61 1.15
C GLN A 283 15.25 -5.60 1.49
N GLN A 284 15.68 -6.41 0.52
CA GLN A 284 16.76 -7.38 0.73
C GLN A 284 18.04 -6.69 1.19
N ARG A 285 18.38 -5.54 0.57
CA ARG A 285 19.57 -4.76 0.96
C ARG A 285 19.54 -4.31 2.41
N VAL A 286 18.37 -3.87 2.89
CA VAL A 286 18.19 -3.46 4.30
C VAL A 286 18.29 -4.66 5.23
N GLU A 287 17.67 -5.80 4.89
CA GLU A 287 17.75 -7.02 5.67
C GLU A 287 19.18 -7.57 5.76
N ASP A 288 19.93 -7.54 4.65
CA ASP A 288 21.36 -7.92 4.63
C ASP A 288 22.20 -7.01 5.53
N LEU A 289 21.90 -5.70 5.54
CA LEU A 289 22.55 -4.76 6.46
C LEU A 289 22.23 -5.10 7.92
N ILE A 290 20.96 -5.31 8.25
CA ILE A 290 20.52 -5.68 9.61
C ILE A 290 21.19 -6.97 10.05
N SER A 291 21.20 -8.00 9.20
CA SER A 291 21.86 -9.29 9.47
C SER A 291 23.35 -9.11 9.76
N LYS A 292 24.03 -8.30 8.93
CA LYS A 292 25.47 -7.99 9.12
C LYS A 292 25.73 -7.21 10.42
N LEU A 293 24.84 -6.30 10.79
CA LEU A 293 24.96 -5.54 12.04
C LEU A 293 24.68 -6.44 13.24
N SER A 294 23.66 -7.28 13.17
CA SER A 294 23.30 -8.23 14.25
C SER A 294 24.43 -9.22 14.58
N THR A 295 25.16 -9.70 13.56
CA THR A 295 26.31 -10.59 13.78
C THR A 295 27.50 -9.94 14.49
N LYS A 296 27.58 -8.59 14.42
CA LYS A 296 28.65 -7.82 15.08
C LYS A 296 28.25 -7.26 16.43
N ALA A 297 26.95 -7.18 16.70
CA ALA A 297 26.43 -6.60 17.91
C ALA A 297 26.42 -7.63 19.06
N LYS A 298 26.67 -7.16 20.28
CA LYS A 298 26.38 -7.93 21.49
C LYS A 298 24.90 -7.70 21.83
N LEU A 299 24.08 -8.71 21.66
CA LEU A 299 22.64 -8.65 21.93
C LEU A 299 22.35 -9.39 23.24
N GLU A 300 21.69 -8.73 24.17
CA GLU A 300 21.22 -9.29 25.42
C GLU A 300 19.71 -9.04 25.55
N PHE A 301 18.93 -10.09 25.81
CA PHE A 301 17.47 -10.01 25.92
C PHE A 301 17.06 -10.36 27.37
N TYR A 302 16.26 -9.50 27.98
CA TYR A 302 15.72 -9.67 29.31
C TYR A 302 14.22 -9.93 29.24
N GLU A 303 13.85 -11.05 28.63
CA GLU A 303 12.45 -11.38 28.34
C GLU A 303 11.57 -11.48 29.59
N GLY A 304 12.15 -11.86 30.73
CA GLY A 304 11.46 -11.94 32.02
C GLY A 304 10.94 -10.59 32.56
N GLU A 305 11.46 -9.47 32.05
CA GLU A 305 11.03 -8.13 32.41
C GLU A 305 9.84 -7.64 31.58
N ILE A 306 9.48 -8.35 30.53
CA ILE A 306 8.33 -8.03 29.67
C ILE A 306 7.07 -8.62 30.30
N LYS A 307 6.19 -7.74 30.79
CA LYS A 307 4.93 -8.13 31.46
C LYS A 307 3.74 -8.06 30.51
#